data_c75f332ecc085f5403ebafa9101f78d6
#
_entry.id   c75f332ecc085f5403ebafa9101f78d6
#
_cell.length_a   1.000
_cell.length_b   1.000
_cell.length_c   1.000
_cell.angle_alpha   90.00
_cell.angle_beta   90.00
_cell.angle_gamma   90.00
#
_symmetry.space_group_name_H-M   'P 1'
#
loop_
_entity.id
_entity.type
_entity.pdbx_description
1 polymer ?
#
loop_
_entity_poly.entity_id
_entity_poly.type
_entity_poly.pdbx_seq_one_letter_code
_entity_poly.pdbx_strand_id
1 'polypeptide(L)'
;ATGTGIGLAFAKSLAEAHQGSLRLEDNEPQGSSFILSLPLNEKKVEEAADIVEVHSENEGSAENIPSEFSGKKFTVLLVEDNVELLNLTRDSLVAWFRVLKAPNGRAALEILEQESVDVIVSDVMMPEMNGLELCSKVKSEIDYSHIPVILLTAKTTLESKVEGLECGADVYIEKPFSIKQLHKQIENLLRLRQSFHKLMASLSGNANQASAELAMTQRDCEFVAKIQEVIADQLADENFSIDTLAEQMNMSRSNFYRKIKALSGMSPNDYLKALRMNKAAELIQGGTRISEVAAQVGFTSSSYFAKCFKAQYGVLPKEYVNQLSASDTAVESTPDADSTI
;
A
#
# COMPACT_ATOMS: atom_id res chain seq x y z
N ALA A 1 38.38 15.79 -25.77
CA ALA A 1 37.24 16.19 -24.96
C ALA A 1 37.49 17.63 -24.49
N THR A 2 36.87 18.61 -25.11
CA THR A 2 36.92 20.02 -24.71
C THR A 2 35.89 20.24 -23.62
N GLY A 3 36.34 20.24 -22.37
CA GLY A 3 35.52 20.65 -21.23
C GLY A 3 35.22 22.16 -21.33
N THR A 4 33.99 22.56 -21.08
CA THR A 4 33.49 23.94 -21.18
C THR A 4 34.06 24.91 -20.14
N GLY A 5 35.03 24.51 -19.30
CA GLY A 5 35.69 25.36 -18.31
C GLY A 5 34.82 25.92 -17.17
N ILE A 6 33.50 25.67 -17.22
CA ILE A 6 32.52 26.26 -16.31
C ILE A 6 32.52 25.55 -14.93
N GLY A 7 32.88 24.26 -14.88
CA GLY A 7 32.80 23.46 -13.65
C GLY A 7 33.68 24.00 -12.50
N LEU A 8 34.89 24.41 -12.78
CA LEU A 8 35.83 24.92 -11.77
C LEU A 8 35.42 26.30 -11.23
N ALA A 9 34.94 27.17 -12.14
CA ALA A 9 34.42 28.49 -11.76
C ALA A 9 33.15 28.33 -10.88
N PHE A 10 32.28 27.39 -11.20
CA PHE A 10 31.08 27.08 -10.40
C PHE A 10 31.45 26.49 -9.03
N ALA A 11 32.38 25.52 -8.98
CA ALA A 11 32.86 24.95 -7.71
C ALA A 11 33.49 26.02 -6.80
N LYS A 12 34.23 26.96 -7.36
CA LYS A 12 34.80 28.08 -6.61
C LYS A 12 33.73 29.03 -6.07
N SER A 13 32.73 29.40 -6.87
CA SER A 13 31.61 30.23 -6.43
C SER A 13 30.81 29.55 -5.34
N LEU A 14 30.64 28.23 -5.41
CA LEU A 14 29.96 27.45 -4.39
C LEU A 14 30.72 27.43 -3.05
N ALA A 15 32.04 27.22 -3.12
CA ALA A 15 32.90 27.29 -1.95
C ALA A 15 32.85 28.68 -1.27
N GLU A 16 32.91 29.75 -2.06
CA GLU A 16 32.82 31.13 -1.58
C GLU A 16 31.44 31.45 -0.98
N ALA A 17 30.34 30.94 -1.55
CA ALA A 17 29.00 31.06 -1.02
C ALA A 17 28.84 30.39 0.38
N HIS A 18 29.64 29.36 0.63
CA HIS A 18 29.75 28.70 1.95
C HIS A 18 30.85 29.28 2.85
N GLN A 19 31.35 30.49 2.53
CA GLN A 19 32.42 31.14 3.28
C GLN A 19 33.74 30.34 3.29
N GLY A 20 33.91 29.43 2.32
CA GLY A 20 35.08 28.62 2.12
C GLY A 20 35.97 29.11 0.98
N SER A 21 36.96 28.32 0.60
CA SER A 21 37.85 28.62 -0.52
C SER A 21 38.22 27.35 -1.29
N LEU A 22 38.41 27.49 -2.62
CA LEU A 22 38.93 26.44 -3.46
C LEU A 22 40.29 26.92 -4.01
N ARG A 23 41.36 26.17 -3.77
CA ARG A 23 42.73 26.45 -4.25
C ARG A 23 43.21 25.33 -5.16
N LEU A 24 44.07 25.70 -6.10
CA LEU A 24 44.77 24.78 -6.98
C LEU A 24 46.26 24.84 -6.63
N GLU A 25 46.86 23.68 -6.40
CA GLU A 25 48.28 23.53 -6.17
C GLU A 25 48.87 22.53 -7.19
N ASP A 26 50.04 22.84 -7.69
CA ASP A 26 50.77 21.95 -8.62
C ASP A 26 51.49 20.85 -7.83
N ASN A 27 51.38 19.60 -8.29
CA ASN A 27 52.07 18.45 -7.71
C ASN A 27 53.33 18.16 -8.51
N GLU A 28 54.47 18.02 -7.81
CA GLU A 28 55.70 17.51 -8.44
C GLU A 28 55.72 15.97 -8.40
N PRO A 29 56.12 15.24 -9.45
CA PRO A 29 56.63 15.72 -10.76
C PRO A 29 55.53 15.96 -11.80
N GLN A 30 54.26 15.59 -11.58
CA GLN A 30 53.13 15.87 -12.48
C GLN A 30 51.81 15.74 -11.75
N GLY A 31 50.88 16.68 -11.99
CA GLY A 31 49.52 16.65 -11.50
C GLY A 31 49.09 17.96 -10.85
N SER A 32 47.81 18.06 -10.47
CA SER A 32 47.25 19.22 -9.78
C SER A 32 46.36 18.75 -8.64
N SER A 33 46.51 19.38 -7.47
CA SER A 33 45.67 19.15 -6.28
C SER A 33 44.66 20.28 -6.14
N PHE A 34 43.40 19.90 -5.99
CA PHE A 34 42.32 20.84 -5.65
C PHE A 34 42.06 20.75 -4.15
N ILE A 35 42.26 21.87 -3.45
CA ILE A 35 42.08 21.97 -2.00
C ILE A 35 40.82 22.79 -1.75
N LEU A 36 39.75 22.11 -1.22
CA LEU A 36 38.54 22.75 -0.78
C LEU A 36 38.62 22.95 0.75
N SER A 37 38.53 24.20 1.20
CA SER A 37 38.46 24.55 2.63
C SER A 37 37.08 25.14 2.93
N LEU A 38 36.36 24.57 3.88
CA LEU A 38 35.08 25.08 4.35
C LEU A 38 35.17 25.38 5.87
N PRO A 39 34.56 26.48 6.37
CA PRO A 39 34.53 26.75 7.79
C PRO A 39 33.61 25.74 8.49
N LEU A 40 34.06 25.12 9.56
CA LEU A 40 33.25 24.33 10.47
C LEU A 40 32.36 25.28 11.29
N ASN A 41 31.08 25.30 10.99
CA ASN A 41 30.11 26.14 11.67
C ASN A 41 29.33 25.26 12.66
N GLU A 42 29.82 25.17 13.92
CA GLU A 42 29.27 24.28 14.96
C GLU A 42 27.76 24.50 15.22
N LYS A 43 27.24 25.70 14.96
CA LYS A 43 25.78 25.97 15.07
C LYS A 43 24.90 25.49 13.95
N LYS A 44 25.47 25.14 12.77
CA LYS A 44 24.75 24.58 11.65
C LYS A 44 24.90 23.06 11.54
N VAL A 45 25.82 22.47 12.30
CA VAL A 45 26.00 21.01 12.36
C VAL A 45 24.82 20.36 13.05
N GLU A 46 24.15 21.02 14.00
CA GLU A 46 22.93 20.48 14.62
C GLU A 46 21.72 20.43 13.66
N GLU A 47 21.62 21.37 12.69
CA GLU A 47 20.57 21.33 11.67
C GLU A 47 20.95 20.50 10.41
N ALA A 48 22.26 20.32 10.16
CA ALA A 48 22.75 19.50 9.03
C ALA A 48 23.12 18.06 9.44
N ALA A 49 23.27 17.78 10.74
CA ALA A 49 23.49 16.45 11.29
C ALA A 49 22.26 15.53 11.16
N ASP A 50 21.11 16.07 10.76
CA ASP A 50 19.95 15.28 10.35
C ASP A 50 20.13 14.59 8.96
N ILE A 51 21.27 14.81 8.30
CA ILE A 51 21.61 14.21 7.00
C ILE A 51 22.80 13.27 7.14
N VAL A 52 22.66 12.14 7.78
CA VAL A 52 23.69 11.10 7.98
C VAL A 52 24.56 11.28 9.23
N GLU A 53 24.02 11.01 10.39
CA GLU A 53 24.78 10.39 11.46
C GLU A 53 24.13 9.05 11.82
N VAL A 54 24.86 7.99 11.50
CA VAL A 54 24.71 6.70 12.14
C VAL A 54 25.19 6.86 13.57
N HIS A 55 24.33 7.30 14.46
CA HIS A 55 24.60 7.16 15.90
C HIS A 55 24.16 5.78 16.36
N SER A 56 25.15 4.90 16.47
CA SER A 56 25.13 3.92 17.54
C SER A 56 25.37 4.71 18.85
N GLU A 57 24.30 5.05 19.54
CA GLU A 57 24.24 5.08 20.99
C GLU A 57 22.88 5.57 21.50
N ASN A 58 22.33 4.70 22.34
CA ASN A 58 21.47 4.92 23.49
C ASN A 58 19.96 5.07 23.33
N GLU A 59 19.38 4.05 23.92
CA GLU A 59 18.29 4.05 24.91
C GLU A 59 17.74 5.45 25.28
N GLY A 60 16.53 5.71 24.86
CA GLY A 60 15.77 6.79 25.46
C GLY A 60 14.73 7.40 24.52
N SER A 61 13.49 6.99 24.73
CA SER A 61 12.26 7.45 24.09
C SER A 61 11.98 6.87 22.69
N ALA A 62 11.64 5.58 22.70
CA ALA A 62 10.66 5.07 21.76
C ALA A 62 9.37 5.88 21.97
N GLU A 63 9.19 6.97 21.21
CA GLU A 63 7.86 7.53 21.04
C GLU A 63 6.97 6.39 20.54
N ASN A 64 5.99 6.06 21.36
CA ASN A 64 5.01 5.02 21.16
C ASN A 64 4.48 5.04 19.71
N ILE A 65 5.05 4.17 18.86
CA ILE A 65 4.36 3.73 17.67
C ILE A 65 3.15 2.97 18.21
N PRO A 66 1.91 3.36 17.84
CA PRO A 66 0.74 2.67 18.35
C PRO A 66 0.90 1.18 18.08
N SER A 67 0.70 0.36 19.08
CA SER A 67 0.86 -1.10 19.10
C SER A 67 -0.11 -1.87 18.19
N GLU A 68 -0.71 -1.22 17.21
CA GLU A 68 -1.58 -1.83 16.19
C GLU A 68 -0.80 -2.66 15.14
N PHE A 69 0.53 -2.51 15.06
CA PHE A 69 1.40 -3.30 14.19
C PHE A 69 2.00 -4.55 14.86
N SER A 70 1.40 -4.98 15.99
CA SER A 70 1.88 -6.14 16.74
C SER A 70 1.80 -7.43 15.91
N GLY A 71 2.94 -7.90 15.42
CA GLY A 71 3.14 -9.29 15.01
C GLY A 71 3.73 -9.55 13.62
N LYS A 72 3.49 -8.74 12.59
CA LYS A 72 4.03 -8.99 11.24
C LYS A 72 4.66 -7.73 10.64
N LYS A 73 5.98 -7.80 10.36
CA LYS A 73 6.65 -6.72 9.63
C LYS A 73 6.16 -6.68 8.17
N PHE A 74 5.76 -5.50 7.69
CA PHE A 74 5.47 -5.27 6.27
C PHE A 74 6.72 -5.44 5.42
N THR A 75 6.52 -5.90 4.18
CA THR A 75 7.61 -6.16 3.24
C THR A 75 7.72 -4.98 2.26
N VAL A 76 8.86 -4.31 2.26
CA VAL A 76 9.23 -3.24 1.34
C VAL A 76 10.20 -3.80 0.31
N LEU A 77 9.91 -3.62 -0.98
CA LEU A 77 10.83 -3.89 -2.07
C LEU A 77 11.55 -2.60 -2.44
N LEU A 78 12.85 -2.55 -2.17
CA LEU A 78 13.72 -1.43 -2.47
C LEU A 78 14.47 -1.70 -3.79
N VAL A 79 14.32 -0.81 -4.77
CA VAL A 79 14.89 -0.95 -6.11
C VAL A 79 15.80 0.25 -6.38
N GLU A 80 17.10 0.00 -6.50
CA GLU A 80 18.14 1.02 -6.66
C GLU A 80 19.38 0.35 -7.29
N ASP A 81 19.95 0.93 -8.32
CA ASP A 81 21.11 0.39 -9.02
C ASP A 81 22.44 0.67 -8.30
N ASN A 82 22.50 1.74 -7.51
CA ASN A 82 23.63 2.02 -6.66
C ASN A 82 23.62 1.11 -5.42
N VAL A 83 24.53 0.11 -5.43
CA VAL A 83 24.63 -0.91 -4.38
C VAL A 83 24.88 -0.32 -2.98
N GLU A 84 25.65 0.76 -2.88
CA GLU A 84 25.96 1.41 -1.61
C GLU A 84 24.73 2.09 -1.05
N LEU A 85 24.02 2.88 -1.88
CA LEU A 85 22.77 3.53 -1.49
C LEU A 85 21.67 2.53 -1.17
N LEU A 86 21.56 1.45 -1.96
CA LEU A 86 20.64 0.34 -1.73
C LEU A 86 20.87 -0.29 -0.35
N ASN A 87 22.11 -0.57 0.01
CA ASN A 87 22.45 -1.17 1.30
C ASN A 87 22.22 -0.19 2.45
N LEU A 88 22.64 1.06 2.32
CA LEU A 88 22.45 2.10 3.34
C LEU A 88 20.95 2.31 3.65
N THR A 89 20.14 2.45 2.60
CA THR A 89 18.69 2.63 2.74
C THR A 89 18.03 1.38 3.35
N ARG A 90 18.44 0.17 2.92
CA ARG A 90 17.97 -1.08 3.52
C ARG A 90 18.29 -1.12 5.02
N ASP A 91 19.54 -0.88 5.41
CA ASP A 91 20.00 -0.98 6.80
C ASP A 91 19.26 0.00 7.70
N SER A 92 18.93 1.16 7.15
CA SER A 92 18.13 2.16 7.85
C SER A 92 16.64 1.75 8.01
N LEU A 93 16.07 0.95 7.09
CA LEU A 93 14.65 0.58 7.11
C LEU A 93 14.39 -0.78 7.80
N VAL A 94 15.40 -1.64 7.95
CA VAL A 94 15.25 -3.02 8.47
C VAL A 94 14.74 -3.06 9.92
N ALA A 95 14.91 -1.97 10.67
CA ALA A 95 14.38 -1.86 12.03
C ALA A 95 12.83 -1.96 12.05
N TRP A 96 12.16 -1.41 11.03
CA TRP A 96 10.70 -1.32 10.94
C TRP A 96 10.07 -2.32 9.96
N PHE A 97 10.77 -2.65 8.84
CA PHE A 97 10.23 -3.41 7.74
C PHE A 97 11.08 -4.66 7.42
N ARG A 98 10.48 -5.64 6.76
CA ARG A 98 11.23 -6.66 6.01
C ARG A 98 11.60 -6.03 4.67
N VAL A 99 12.90 -5.86 4.38
CA VAL A 99 13.34 -5.20 3.15
C VAL A 99 13.92 -6.23 2.17
N LEU A 100 13.32 -6.30 0.98
CA LEU A 100 13.83 -7.01 -0.19
C LEU A 100 14.56 -6.01 -1.08
N LYS A 101 15.57 -6.47 -1.83
CA LYS A 101 16.42 -5.61 -2.67
C LYS A 101 16.41 -6.08 -4.10
N ALA A 102 16.34 -5.13 -5.04
CA ALA A 102 16.51 -5.35 -6.46
C ALA A 102 17.43 -4.28 -7.05
N PRO A 103 18.35 -4.62 -7.96
CA PRO A 103 19.27 -3.67 -8.58
C PRO A 103 18.64 -2.90 -9.76
N ASN A 104 17.48 -3.33 -10.27
CA ASN A 104 16.76 -2.70 -11.38
C ASN A 104 15.30 -3.18 -11.41
N GLY A 105 14.49 -2.60 -12.31
CA GLY A 105 13.08 -2.93 -12.42
C GLY A 105 12.81 -4.38 -12.86
N ARG A 106 13.70 -5.00 -13.66
CA ARG A 106 13.53 -6.40 -14.09
C ARG A 106 13.66 -7.36 -12.92
N ALA A 107 14.72 -7.23 -12.14
CA ALA A 107 14.91 -8.02 -10.93
C ALA A 107 13.79 -7.78 -9.90
N ALA A 108 13.24 -6.58 -9.84
CA ALA A 108 12.08 -6.28 -9.00
C ALA A 108 10.85 -7.10 -9.42
N LEU A 109 10.55 -7.24 -10.71
CA LEU A 109 9.43 -8.05 -11.20
C LEU A 109 9.62 -9.54 -10.86
N GLU A 110 10.82 -10.09 -11.01
CA GLU A 110 11.14 -11.47 -10.64
C GLU A 110 10.88 -11.74 -9.14
N ILE A 111 11.18 -10.76 -8.28
CA ILE A 111 10.88 -10.84 -6.85
C ILE A 111 9.38 -10.81 -6.60
N LEU A 112 8.62 -9.98 -7.33
CA LEU A 112 7.15 -9.89 -7.20
C LEU A 112 6.43 -11.19 -7.56
N GLU A 113 6.99 -11.99 -8.46
CA GLU A 113 6.45 -13.32 -8.79
C GLU A 113 6.55 -14.29 -7.61
N GLN A 114 7.61 -14.19 -6.79
CA GLN A 114 7.93 -15.14 -5.74
C GLN A 114 7.50 -14.69 -4.35
N GLU A 115 7.57 -13.38 -4.08
CA GLU A 115 7.40 -12.80 -2.75
C GLU A 115 6.18 -11.90 -2.66
N SER A 116 5.59 -11.82 -1.45
CA SER A 116 4.54 -10.84 -1.17
C SER A 116 5.18 -9.51 -0.77
N VAL A 117 4.89 -8.46 -1.52
CA VAL A 117 5.39 -7.10 -1.29
C VAL A 117 4.22 -6.19 -0.90
N ASP A 118 4.43 -5.37 0.12
CA ASP A 118 3.41 -4.43 0.60
C ASP A 118 3.60 -3.02 0.03
N VAL A 119 4.84 -2.62 -0.26
CA VAL A 119 5.20 -1.31 -0.87
C VAL A 119 6.46 -1.49 -1.71
N ILE A 120 6.50 -0.83 -2.87
CA ILE A 120 7.70 -0.70 -3.70
C ILE A 120 8.28 0.70 -3.52
N VAL A 121 9.58 0.80 -3.29
CA VAL A 121 10.35 2.05 -3.30
C VAL A 121 11.41 1.91 -4.39
N SER A 122 11.31 2.70 -5.45
CA SER A 122 12.19 2.57 -6.63
C SER A 122 12.85 3.88 -7.00
N ASP A 123 14.14 3.85 -7.30
CA ASP A 123 14.75 4.93 -8.07
C ASP A 123 14.09 5.03 -9.46
N VAL A 124 14.03 6.22 -9.99
CA VAL A 124 13.57 6.48 -11.36
C VAL A 124 14.63 6.09 -12.38
N MET A 125 15.90 6.43 -12.14
CA MET A 125 16.96 6.28 -13.11
C MET A 125 17.79 5.02 -12.85
N MET A 126 17.44 3.93 -13.52
CA MET A 126 18.14 2.65 -13.41
C MET A 126 18.36 2.02 -14.79
N PRO A 127 19.41 1.17 -14.96
CA PRO A 127 19.64 0.41 -16.19
C PRO A 127 18.56 -0.67 -16.41
N GLU A 128 18.47 -1.18 -17.64
CA GLU A 128 17.60 -2.24 -18.13
C GLU A 128 16.12 -1.89 -18.09
N MET A 129 15.56 -1.64 -16.93
CA MET A 129 14.19 -1.19 -16.69
C MET A 129 14.21 -0.11 -15.62
N ASN A 130 13.83 1.09 -16.01
CA ASN A 130 13.77 2.24 -15.12
C ASN A 130 12.54 2.19 -14.17
N GLY A 131 12.52 3.08 -13.16
CA GLY A 131 11.45 3.09 -12.16
C GLY A 131 10.08 3.48 -12.70
N LEU A 132 9.99 4.30 -13.75
CA LEU A 132 8.72 4.65 -14.40
C LEU A 132 8.15 3.46 -15.18
N GLU A 133 9.00 2.74 -15.91
CA GLU A 133 8.62 1.51 -16.61
C GLU A 133 8.17 0.42 -15.64
N LEU A 134 8.89 0.25 -14.52
CA LEU A 134 8.51 -0.66 -13.45
C LEU A 134 7.14 -0.27 -12.87
N CYS A 135 6.94 1.00 -12.53
CA CYS A 135 5.70 1.51 -11.99
C CYS A 135 4.53 1.26 -12.96
N SER A 136 4.68 1.65 -14.22
CA SER A 136 3.68 1.43 -15.27
C SER A 136 3.32 -0.05 -15.39
N LYS A 137 4.29 -0.97 -15.38
CA LYS A 137 4.07 -2.41 -15.40
C LYS A 137 3.30 -2.89 -14.17
N VAL A 138 3.76 -2.54 -12.97
CA VAL A 138 3.10 -2.90 -11.70
C VAL A 138 1.65 -2.42 -11.68
N LYS A 139 1.38 -1.19 -12.10
CA LYS A 139 0.04 -0.61 -12.11
C LYS A 139 -0.84 -1.15 -13.24
N SER A 140 -0.25 -1.61 -14.34
CA SER A 140 -0.98 -2.20 -15.47
C SER A 140 -1.31 -3.68 -15.29
N GLU A 141 -0.57 -4.42 -14.50
CA GLU A 141 -0.80 -5.84 -14.27
C GLU A 141 -1.78 -6.08 -13.12
N ILE A 142 -2.81 -6.89 -13.37
CA ILE A 142 -3.87 -7.17 -12.39
C ILE A 142 -3.31 -7.79 -11.10
N ASP A 143 -2.22 -8.55 -11.21
CA ASP A 143 -1.60 -9.25 -10.09
C ASP A 143 -0.93 -8.30 -9.08
N TYR A 144 -0.47 -7.12 -9.54
CA TYR A 144 0.37 -6.21 -8.76
C TYR A 144 -0.22 -4.82 -8.59
N SER A 145 -1.29 -4.45 -9.32
CA SER A 145 -1.87 -3.08 -9.35
C SER A 145 -2.19 -2.52 -7.96
N HIS A 146 -2.47 -3.38 -6.99
CA HIS A 146 -2.76 -3.03 -5.61
C HIS A 146 -1.52 -2.62 -4.78
N ILE A 147 -0.30 -2.82 -5.31
CA ILE A 147 0.93 -2.50 -4.58
C ILE A 147 1.25 -1.02 -4.76
N PRO A 148 1.32 -0.24 -3.69
CA PRO A 148 1.73 1.15 -3.78
C PRO A 148 3.20 1.28 -4.19
N VAL A 149 3.49 2.30 -5.02
CA VAL A 149 4.81 2.59 -5.57
C VAL A 149 5.24 3.99 -5.16
N ILE A 150 6.38 4.08 -4.49
CA ILE A 150 7.10 5.32 -4.20
C ILE A 150 8.25 5.45 -5.19
N LEU A 151 8.30 6.55 -5.93
CA LEU A 151 9.41 6.85 -6.85
C LEU A 151 10.36 7.87 -6.22
N LEU A 152 11.65 7.54 -6.23
CA LEU A 152 12.73 8.42 -5.81
C LEU A 152 13.31 9.10 -7.04
N THR A 153 13.29 10.43 -7.11
CA THR A 153 13.68 11.18 -8.32
C THR A 153 14.69 12.28 -8.03
N ALA A 154 15.68 12.42 -8.91
CA ALA A 154 16.60 13.55 -8.90
C ALA A 154 16.09 14.77 -9.70
N LYS A 155 14.96 14.62 -10.44
CA LYS A 155 14.45 15.65 -11.34
C LYS A 155 13.32 16.44 -10.71
N THR A 156 13.49 17.77 -10.70
CA THR A 156 12.53 18.77 -10.19
C THR A 156 11.63 19.37 -11.28
N THR A 157 11.82 18.98 -12.56
CA THR A 157 11.07 19.57 -13.66
C THR A 157 9.60 19.16 -13.66
N LEU A 158 8.73 20.11 -14.00
CA LEU A 158 7.28 19.89 -14.16
C LEU A 158 6.98 18.72 -15.11
N GLU A 159 7.75 18.56 -16.18
CA GLU A 159 7.61 17.49 -17.17
C GLU A 159 7.84 16.10 -16.54
N SER A 160 8.87 15.95 -15.69
CA SER A 160 9.12 14.68 -14.98
C SER A 160 8.02 14.32 -13.97
N LYS A 161 7.38 15.33 -13.37
CA LYS A 161 6.22 15.11 -12.47
C LYS A 161 4.97 14.72 -13.25
N VAL A 162 4.79 15.23 -14.46
CA VAL A 162 3.66 14.87 -15.34
C VAL A 162 3.84 13.45 -15.89
N GLU A 163 5.01 13.10 -16.43
CA GLU A 163 5.33 11.72 -16.85
C GLU A 163 5.14 10.71 -15.72
N GLY A 164 5.50 11.13 -14.50
CA GLY A 164 5.34 10.32 -13.32
C GLY A 164 3.88 10.15 -12.87
N LEU A 165 3.05 11.17 -12.98
CA LEU A 165 1.60 11.06 -12.71
C LEU A 165 0.92 10.11 -13.72
N GLU A 166 1.37 10.09 -14.97
CA GLU A 166 0.86 9.19 -16.01
C GLU A 166 1.20 7.71 -15.75
N CYS A 167 2.33 7.40 -15.08
CA CYS A 167 2.67 6.00 -14.74
C CYS A 167 1.90 5.46 -13.52
N GLY A 168 1.14 6.30 -12.81
CA GLY A 168 0.29 5.91 -11.69
C GLY A 168 1.02 5.67 -10.37
N ALA A 169 2.20 6.27 -10.15
CA ALA A 169 2.88 6.20 -8.87
C ALA A 169 2.09 6.90 -7.76
N ASP A 170 2.10 6.30 -6.56
CA ASP A 170 1.32 6.80 -5.42
C ASP A 170 2.03 7.99 -4.73
N VAL A 171 3.37 7.99 -4.71
CA VAL A 171 4.17 9.04 -4.08
C VAL A 171 5.46 9.28 -4.88
N TYR A 172 5.87 10.56 -4.94
CA TYR A 172 7.17 11.00 -5.45
C TYR A 172 7.98 11.61 -4.32
N ILE A 173 9.23 11.19 -4.17
CA ILE A 173 10.19 11.75 -3.22
C ILE A 173 11.40 12.25 -3.99
N GLU A 174 11.71 13.52 -3.80
CA GLU A 174 12.88 14.16 -4.43
C GLU A 174 14.17 13.81 -3.67
N LYS A 175 15.22 13.44 -4.41
CA LYS A 175 16.57 13.25 -3.88
C LYS A 175 17.29 14.63 -3.81
N PRO A 176 17.95 14.97 -2.68
CA PRO A 176 18.19 14.15 -1.51
C PRO A 176 16.99 14.10 -0.53
N PHE A 177 16.72 12.93 0.05
CA PHE A 177 15.65 12.73 1.01
C PHE A 177 16.20 12.22 2.35
N SER A 178 15.46 12.45 3.43
CA SER A 178 15.78 11.85 4.72
C SER A 178 15.10 10.48 4.89
N ILE A 179 15.74 9.56 5.61
CA ILE A 179 15.15 8.25 5.94
C ILE A 179 13.85 8.41 6.72
N LYS A 180 13.77 9.43 7.61
CA LYS A 180 12.56 9.77 8.35
C LYS A 180 11.39 10.13 7.42
N GLN A 181 11.65 10.89 6.35
CA GLN A 181 10.66 11.24 5.34
C GLN A 181 10.18 9.98 4.59
N LEU A 182 11.11 9.14 4.11
CA LEU A 182 10.80 7.89 3.41
C LEU A 182 9.98 6.95 4.31
N HIS A 183 10.41 6.74 5.56
CA HIS A 183 9.70 5.93 6.54
C HIS A 183 8.25 6.42 6.73
N LYS A 184 8.05 7.74 6.91
CA LYS A 184 6.71 8.32 7.09
C LYS A 184 5.82 8.13 5.86
N GLN A 185 6.34 8.23 4.66
CA GLN A 185 5.57 7.99 3.44
C GLN A 185 5.16 6.52 3.30
N ILE A 186 6.08 5.59 3.58
CA ILE A 186 5.76 4.16 3.61
C ILE A 186 4.65 3.89 4.66
N GLU A 187 4.80 4.42 5.88
CA GLU A 187 3.82 4.26 6.94
C GLU A 187 2.44 4.81 6.55
N ASN A 188 2.37 5.99 5.93
CA ASN A 188 1.13 6.59 5.48
C ASN A 188 0.40 5.72 4.44
N LEU A 189 1.12 5.19 3.45
CA LEU A 189 0.54 4.30 2.45
C LEU A 189 0.01 3.00 3.07
N LEU A 190 0.75 2.42 4.00
CA LEU A 190 0.33 1.20 4.70
C LEU A 190 -0.88 1.45 5.60
N ARG A 191 -0.95 2.59 6.29
CA ARG A 191 -2.12 2.99 7.10
C ARG A 191 -3.35 3.21 6.25
N LEU A 192 -3.22 3.91 5.12
CA LEU A 192 -4.33 4.12 4.20
C LEU A 192 -4.92 2.79 3.75
N ARG A 193 -4.06 1.83 3.41
CA ARG A 193 -4.46 0.47 3.03
C ARG A 193 -5.18 -0.28 4.17
N GLN A 194 -4.70 -0.16 5.40
CA GLN A 194 -5.37 -0.78 6.56
C GLN A 194 -6.73 -0.15 6.86
N SER A 195 -6.87 1.16 6.71
CA SER A 195 -8.15 1.84 6.86
C SER A 195 -9.14 1.35 5.82
N PHE A 196 -8.67 1.09 4.59
CA PHE A 196 -9.47 0.48 3.54
C PHE A 196 -9.89 -0.96 3.90
N HIS A 197 -9.00 -1.79 4.46
CA HIS A 197 -9.36 -3.14 4.95
C HIS A 197 -10.46 -3.09 6.01
N LYS A 198 -10.38 -2.17 6.96
CA LYS A 198 -11.41 -1.97 8.00
C LYS A 198 -12.74 -1.56 7.36
N LEU A 199 -12.71 -0.69 6.36
CA LEU A 199 -13.90 -0.27 5.61
C LEU A 199 -14.50 -1.45 4.83
N MET A 200 -13.70 -2.22 4.09
CA MET A 200 -14.18 -3.39 3.36
C MET A 200 -14.77 -4.46 4.29
N ALA A 201 -14.20 -4.65 5.47
CA ALA A 201 -14.75 -5.54 6.50
C ALA A 201 -16.08 -5.01 7.09
N SER A 202 -16.25 -3.68 7.19
CA SER A 202 -17.49 -3.05 7.69
C SER A 202 -18.56 -2.91 6.61
N LEU A 203 -18.21 -2.89 5.32
CA LEU A 203 -19.13 -2.90 4.17
C LEU A 203 -19.91 -4.21 4.02
N SER A 204 -19.65 -5.17 4.91
CA SER A 204 -20.51 -6.33 5.16
C SER A 204 -21.92 -5.95 5.61
N GLY A 205 -22.26 -4.68 5.83
CA GLY A 205 -23.58 -4.17 6.12
C GLY A 205 -23.71 -2.70 5.75
N ASN A 206 -24.35 -2.40 4.65
CA ASN A 206 -24.96 -1.09 4.28
C ASN A 206 -24.12 0.18 4.48
N ALA A 207 -22.88 0.28 4.00
CA ALA A 207 -22.16 1.56 4.01
C ALA A 207 -21.55 1.89 2.64
N ASN A 208 -21.94 3.04 2.14
CA ASN A 208 -21.48 3.81 0.99
C ASN A 208 -20.24 3.27 0.24
N GLN A 209 -20.45 2.62 -0.90
CA GLN A 209 -19.45 2.24 -1.90
C GLN A 209 -18.53 3.41 -2.32
N ALA A 210 -19.05 4.63 -2.32
CA ALA A 210 -18.34 5.82 -2.79
C ALA A 210 -17.04 6.16 -2.02
N SER A 211 -16.93 5.79 -0.73
CA SER A 211 -15.71 6.09 0.05
C SER A 211 -14.60 5.05 -0.17
N ALA A 212 -14.95 3.86 -0.63
CA ALA A 212 -14.00 2.79 -0.92
C ALA A 212 -13.32 2.98 -2.28
N GLU A 213 -14.03 3.54 -3.26
CA GLU A 213 -13.52 3.77 -4.62
C GLU A 213 -12.40 4.82 -4.67
N LEU A 214 -12.36 5.77 -3.72
CA LEU A 214 -11.35 6.83 -3.66
C LEU A 214 -9.93 6.35 -3.29
N ALA A 215 -9.78 5.14 -2.73
CA ALA A 215 -8.50 4.59 -2.27
C ALA A 215 -7.99 3.41 -3.11
N MET A 216 -8.73 3.02 -4.16
CA MET A 216 -8.38 1.90 -5.04
C MET A 216 -7.98 2.39 -6.43
N THR A 217 -7.09 1.64 -7.10
CA THR A 217 -6.88 1.84 -8.53
C THR A 217 -8.15 1.41 -9.30
N GLN A 218 -8.39 2.02 -10.46
CA GLN A 218 -9.51 1.63 -11.32
C GLN A 218 -9.53 0.11 -11.58
N ARG A 219 -8.36 -0.50 -11.79
CA ARG A 219 -8.22 -1.96 -12.00
C ARG A 219 -8.60 -2.79 -10.79
N ASP A 220 -8.32 -2.30 -9.60
CA ASP A 220 -8.71 -2.99 -8.37
C ASP A 220 -10.22 -2.91 -8.15
N CYS A 221 -10.86 -1.78 -8.51
CA CYS A 221 -12.30 -1.65 -8.52
C CYS A 221 -12.95 -2.63 -9.52
N GLU A 222 -12.44 -2.69 -10.75
CA GLU A 222 -12.88 -3.63 -11.79
C GLU A 222 -12.69 -5.10 -11.34
N PHE A 223 -11.58 -5.40 -10.69
CA PHE A 223 -11.29 -6.72 -10.13
C PHE A 223 -12.31 -7.11 -9.06
N VAL A 224 -12.58 -6.22 -8.10
CA VAL A 224 -13.56 -6.47 -7.03
C VAL A 224 -14.98 -6.62 -7.59
N ALA A 225 -15.37 -5.77 -8.54
CA ALA A 225 -16.67 -5.84 -9.20
C ALA A 225 -16.85 -7.19 -9.93
N LYS A 226 -15.83 -7.62 -10.69
CA LYS A 226 -15.86 -8.91 -11.38
C LYS A 226 -15.94 -10.10 -10.43
N ILE A 227 -15.23 -10.06 -9.30
CA ILE A 227 -15.34 -11.10 -8.27
C ILE A 227 -16.76 -11.15 -7.71
N GLN A 228 -17.37 -10.00 -7.41
CA GLN A 228 -18.74 -9.95 -6.89
C GLN A 228 -19.75 -10.51 -7.90
N GLU A 229 -19.60 -10.20 -9.18
CA GLU A 229 -20.41 -10.75 -10.28
C GLU A 229 -20.30 -12.28 -10.32
N VAL A 230 -19.07 -12.81 -10.40
CA VAL A 230 -18.82 -14.27 -10.46
C VAL A 230 -19.38 -14.98 -9.22
N ILE A 231 -19.20 -14.40 -8.05
CA ILE A 231 -19.71 -14.99 -6.81
C ILE A 231 -21.24 -14.94 -6.78
N ALA A 232 -21.87 -13.84 -7.21
CA ALA A 232 -23.34 -13.72 -7.24
C ALA A 232 -24.00 -14.84 -8.07
N ASP A 233 -23.40 -15.19 -9.21
CA ASP A 233 -23.89 -16.24 -10.10
C ASP A 233 -23.71 -17.66 -9.54
N GLN A 234 -22.68 -17.89 -8.73
CA GLN A 234 -22.27 -19.22 -8.26
C GLN A 234 -22.40 -19.41 -6.75
N LEU A 235 -23.01 -18.47 -6.07
CA LEU A 235 -23.06 -18.42 -4.58
C LEU A 235 -23.75 -19.67 -4.00
N ALA A 236 -24.75 -20.20 -4.69
CA ALA A 236 -25.53 -21.37 -4.28
C ALA A 236 -24.80 -22.71 -4.52
N ASP A 237 -23.73 -22.71 -5.31
CA ASP A 237 -22.96 -23.93 -5.57
C ASP A 237 -22.08 -24.26 -4.35
N GLU A 238 -22.36 -25.40 -3.72
CA GLU A 238 -21.61 -25.93 -2.58
C GLU A 238 -20.15 -26.27 -2.95
N ASN A 239 -19.89 -26.61 -4.21
CA ASN A 239 -18.58 -26.98 -4.72
C ASN A 239 -17.78 -25.76 -5.21
N PHE A 240 -18.40 -24.57 -5.25
CA PHE A 240 -17.70 -23.36 -5.66
C PHE A 240 -16.57 -23.02 -4.68
N SER A 241 -15.35 -23.10 -5.20
CA SER A 241 -14.11 -22.98 -4.43
C SER A 241 -13.30 -21.74 -4.84
N ILE A 242 -12.33 -21.40 -3.99
CA ILE A 242 -11.37 -20.32 -4.31
C ILE A 242 -10.53 -20.66 -5.54
N ASP A 243 -10.26 -21.93 -5.81
CA ASP A 243 -9.51 -22.35 -6.98
C ASP A 243 -10.29 -22.09 -8.26
N THR A 244 -11.59 -22.43 -8.26
CA THR A 244 -12.52 -22.13 -9.37
C THR A 244 -12.62 -20.61 -9.60
N LEU A 245 -12.69 -19.82 -8.52
CA LEU A 245 -12.74 -18.36 -8.61
C LEU A 245 -11.44 -17.78 -9.19
N ALA A 246 -10.27 -18.26 -8.77
CA ALA A 246 -8.99 -17.84 -9.31
C ALA A 246 -8.86 -18.15 -10.81
N GLU A 247 -9.30 -19.34 -11.24
CA GLU A 247 -9.34 -19.73 -12.66
C GLU A 247 -10.23 -18.81 -13.50
N GLN A 248 -11.42 -18.49 -13.02
CA GLN A 248 -12.36 -17.57 -13.71
C GLN A 248 -11.83 -16.13 -13.77
N MET A 249 -10.97 -15.77 -12.83
CA MET A 249 -10.26 -14.48 -12.83
C MET A 249 -8.98 -14.51 -13.67
N ASN A 250 -8.63 -15.65 -14.33
CA ASN A 250 -7.39 -15.87 -15.07
C ASN A 250 -6.13 -15.59 -14.25
N MET A 251 -6.15 -15.95 -12.96
CA MET A 251 -5.04 -15.73 -12.03
C MET A 251 -4.52 -17.05 -11.48
N SER A 252 -3.21 -17.10 -11.19
CA SER A 252 -2.68 -18.20 -10.40
C SER A 252 -3.28 -18.14 -8.98
N ARG A 253 -3.46 -19.30 -8.34
CA ARG A 253 -3.96 -19.39 -6.96
C ARG A 253 -3.15 -18.51 -6.00
N SER A 254 -1.83 -18.48 -6.14
CA SER A 254 -0.94 -17.71 -5.28
C SER A 254 -1.15 -16.20 -5.45
N ASN A 255 -1.25 -15.72 -6.69
CA ASN A 255 -1.47 -14.30 -7.00
C ASN A 255 -2.86 -13.86 -6.56
N PHE A 256 -3.87 -14.68 -6.84
CA PHE A 256 -5.24 -14.45 -6.38
C PHE A 256 -5.31 -14.34 -4.84
N TYR A 257 -4.67 -15.29 -4.14
CA TYR A 257 -4.60 -15.25 -2.68
C TYR A 257 -3.94 -13.97 -2.17
N ARG A 258 -2.79 -13.61 -2.74
CA ARG A 258 -2.05 -12.39 -2.36
C ARG A 258 -2.89 -11.14 -2.60
N LYS A 259 -3.53 -11.03 -3.77
CA LYS A 259 -4.34 -9.86 -4.14
C LYS A 259 -5.58 -9.71 -3.25
N ILE A 260 -6.36 -10.78 -3.05
CA ILE A 260 -7.52 -10.72 -2.15
C ILE A 260 -7.11 -10.31 -0.74
N LYS A 261 -6.06 -10.93 -0.20
CA LYS A 261 -5.54 -10.59 1.12
C LYS A 261 -5.06 -9.16 1.21
N ALA A 262 -4.43 -8.67 0.15
CA ALA A 262 -3.94 -7.31 0.05
C ALA A 262 -5.08 -6.28 -0.04
N LEU A 263 -6.18 -6.59 -0.72
CA LEU A 263 -7.32 -5.67 -0.89
C LEU A 263 -8.30 -5.74 0.28
N SER A 264 -8.60 -6.94 0.80
CA SER A 264 -9.62 -7.13 1.83
C SER A 264 -9.07 -7.28 3.26
N GLY A 265 -7.77 -7.54 3.42
CA GLY A 265 -7.16 -7.93 4.70
C GLY A 265 -7.48 -9.36 5.13
N MET A 266 -8.38 -10.06 4.43
CA MET A 266 -8.89 -11.39 4.78
C MET A 266 -8.25 -12.49 3.91
N SER A 267 -8.33 -13.74 4.37
CA SER A 267 -8.06 -14.86 3.48
C SER A 267 -9.16 -14.97 2.41
N PRO A 268 -8.89 -15.49 1.20
CA PRO A 268 -9.92 -15.67 0.18
C PRO A 268 -11.12 -16.50 0.66
N ASN A 269 -10.88 -17.52 1.48
CA ASN A 269 -11.95 -18.32 2.07
C ASN A 269 -12.83 -17.50 3.05
N ASP A 270 -12.23 -16.65 3.86
CA ASP A 270 -12.98 -15.79 4.77
C ASP A 270 -13.72 -14.70 4.00
N TYR A 271 -13.12 -14.18 2.92
CA TYR A 271 -13.76 -13.22 2.03
C TYR A 271 -15.00 -13.83 1.34
N LEU A 272 -14.88 -15.02 0.74
CA LEU A 272 -16.03 -15.73 0.16
C LEU A 272 -17.10 -16.00 1.21
N LYS A 273 -16.70 -16.42 2.41
CA LYS A 273 -17.63 -16.65 3.52
C LYS A 273 -18.37 -15.37 3.91
N ALA A 274 -17.66 -14.24 4.00
CA ALA A 274 -18.26 -12.95 4.32
C ALA A 274 -19.31 -12.55 3.28
N LEU A 275 -19.01 -12.71 1.98
CA LEU A 275 -19.97 -12.43 0.90
C LEU A 275 -21.19 -13.34 0.95
N ARG A 276 -21.01 -14.65 1.26
CA ARG A 276 -22.14 -15.58 1.48
C ARG A 276 -23.03 -15.15 2.65
N MET A 277 -22.42 -14.66 3.73
CA MET A 277 -23.17 -14.16 4.88
C MET A 277 -23.92 -12.86 4.60
N ASN A 278 -23.34 -11.96 3.79
CA ASN A 278 -24.01 -10.73 3.37
C ASN A 278 -25.27 -11.06 2.54
N LYS A 279 -25.12 -11.96 1.58
CA LYS A 279 -26.25 -12.42 0.77
C LYS A 279 -27.32 -13.11 1.63
N ALA A 280 -26.89 -13.87 2.63
CA ALA A 280 -27.82 -14.48 3.59
C ALA A 280 -28.62 -13.43 4.36
N ALA A 281 -27.97 -12.35 4.82
CA ALA A 281 -28.66 -11.25 5.50
C ALA A 281 -29.68 -10.55 4.59
N GLU A 282 -29.34 -10.29 3.31
CA GLU A 282 -30.26 -9.74 2.31
C GLU A 282 -31.48 -10.64 2.09
N LEU A 283 -31.27 -11.95 1.94
CA LEU A 283 -32.36 -12.92 1.76
C LEU A 283 -33.26 -12.99 2.99
N ILE A 284 -32.68 -12.93 4.18
CA ILE A 284 -33.45 -12.90 5.44
C ILE A 284 -34.27 -11.61 5.54
N GLN A 285 -33.70 -10.46 5.19
CA GLN A 285 -34.44 -9.18 5.13
C GLN A 285 -35.57 -9.21 4.10
N GLY A 286 -35.37 -9.90 2.98
CA GLY A 286 -36.40 -10.15 1.98
C GLY A 286 -37.46 -11.19 2.36
N GLY A 287 -37.45 -11.71 3.60
CA GLY A 287 -38.46 -12.63 4.11
C GLY A 287 -38.25 -14.09 3.74
N THR A 288 -37.09 -14.47 3.19
CA THR A 288 -36.78 -15.88 2.86
C THR A 288 -36.60 -16.68 4.14
N ARG A 289 -37.14 -17.93 4.16
CA ARG A 289 -37.02 -18.82 5.32
C ARG A 289 -35.56 -19.19 5.59
N ILE A 290 -35.15 -19.16 6.87
CA ILE A 290 -33.76 -19.44 7.27
C ILE A 290 -33.26 -20.81 6.78
N SER A 291 -34.17 -21.84 6.75
CA SER A 291 -33.82 -23.16 6.23
C SER A 291 -33.46 -23.17 4.73
N GLU A 292 -34.06 -22.28 3.96
CA GLU A 292 -33.81 -22.14 2.51
C GLU A 292 -32.58 -21.25 2.26
N VAL A 293 -32.39 -20.23 3.09
CA VAL A 293 -31.24 -19.30 2.98
C VAL A 293 -29.91 -20.05 3.04
N ALA A 294 -29.73 -20.98 3.97
CA ALA A 294 -28.48 -21.72 4.09
C ALA A 294 -28.09 -22.43 2.78
N ALA A 295 -29.04 -23.09 2.12
CA ALA A 295 -28.81 -23.77 0.84
C ALA A 295 -28.56 -22.75 -0.29
N GLN A 296 -29.33 -21.66 -0.36
CA GLN A 296 -29.18 -20.62 -1.40
C GLN A 296 -27.83 -19.89 -1.34
N VAL A 297 -27.17 -19.90 -0.19
CA VAL A 297 -25.83 -19.31 -0.04
C VAL A 297 -24.70 -20.35 0.02
N GLY A 298 -24.96 -21.59 -0.42
CA GLY A 298 -23.94 -22.63 -0.62
C GLY A 298 -23.46 -23.29 0.67
N PHE A 299 -24.32 -23.43 1.70
CA PHE A 299 -23.99 -24.15 2.93
C PHE A 299 -24.76 -25.47 3.01
N THR A 300 -24.03 -26.59 3.09
CA THR A 300 -24.58 -27.93 3.30
C THR A 300 -25.12 -28.14 4.70
N SER A 301 -24.54 -27.44 5.70
CA SER A 301 -24.92 -27.59 7.12
C SER A 301 -25.51 -26.31 7.67
N SER A 302 -26.81 -26.36 8.03
CA SER A 302 -27.52 -25.27 8.71
C SER A 302 -26.88 -24.89 10.06
N SER A 303 -26.28 -25.86 10.76
CA SER A 303 -25.57 -25.58 12.02
C SER A 303 -24.28 -24.82 11.81
N TYR A 304 -23.55 -25.16 10.78
CA TYR A 304 -22.32 -24.42 10.41
C TYR A 304 -22.65 -23.03 9.87
N PHE A 305 -23.68 -22.90 9.04
CA PHE A 305 -24.23 -21.61 8.59
C PHE A 305 -24.56 -20.70 9.78
N ALA A 306 -25.34 -21.20 10.76
CA ALA A 306 -25.71 -20.39 11.93
C ALA A 306 -24.51 -19.93 12.76
N LYS A 307 -23.46 -20.75 12.89
CA LYS A 307 -22.20 -20.35 13.53
C LYS A 307 -21.47 -19.24 12.77
N CYS A 308 -21.38 -19.36 11.44
CA CYS A 308 -20.75 -18.34 10.60
C CYS A 308 -21.53 -17.03 10.64
N PHE A 309 -22.87 -17.09 10.57
CA PHE A 309 -23.74 -15.92 10.66
C PHE A 309 -23.58 -15.20 11.99
N LYS A 310 -23.60 -15.95 13.11
CA LYS A 310 -23.38 -15.38 14.45
C LYS A 310 -21.98 -14.76 14.58
N ALA A 311 -20.96 -15.37 13.99
CA ALA A 311 -19.61 -14.82 14.02
C ALA A 311 -19.51 -13.46 13.31
N GLN A 312 -20.29 -13.23 12.24
CA GLN A 312 -20.28 -11.98 11.46
C GLN A 312 -21.23 -10.92 12.02
N TYR A 313 -22.45 -11.31 12.40
CA TYR A 313 -23.50 -10.37 12.80
C TYR A 313 -23.72 -10.30 14.33
N GLY A 314 -23.00 -11.11 15.12
CA GLY A 314 -23.11 -11.15 16.58
C GLY A 314 -24.32 -11.91 17.11
N VAL A 315 -25.32 -12.17 16.27
CA VAL A 315 -26.59 -12.82 16.63
C VAL A 315 -26.88 -14.02 15.72
N LEU A 316 -27.71 -14.96 16.21
CA LEU A 316 -28.17 -16.08 15.38
C LEU A 316 -29.13 -15.57 14.27
N PRO A 317 -29.26 -16.29 13.12
CA PRO A 317 -30.19 -15.91 12.05
C PRO A 317 -31.63 -15.69 12.54
N LYS A 318 -32.12 -16.50 13.49
CA LYS A 318 -33.45 -16.34 14.05
C LYS A 318 -33.59 -15.08 14.90
N GLU A 319 -32.58 -14.73 15.67
CA GLU A 319 -32.55 -13.51 16.48
C GLU A 319 -32.49 -12.27 15.59
N TYR A 320 -31.74 -12.36 14.46
CA TYR A 320 -31.63 -11.30 13.44
C TYR A 320 -33.01 -10.97 12.82
N VAL A 321 -33.82 -12.00 12.46
CA VAL A 321 -35.22 -11.82 12.01
C VAL A 321 -36.07 -11.08 13.05
N ASN A 322 -35.97 -11.47 14.31
CA ASN A 322 -36.72 -10.82 15.38
C ASN A 322 -36.34 -9.35 15.58
N GLN A 323 -35.08 -9.02 15.43
CA GLN A 323 -34.58 -7.62 15.47
C GLN A 323 -35.13 -6.77 14.33
N LEU A 324 -35.20 -7.31 13.11
CA LEU A 324 -35.79 -6.63 11.96
C LEU A 324 -37.26 -6.35 12.18
N SER A 325 -38.03 -7.34 12.64
CA SER A 325 -39.46 -7.18 12.91
C SER A 325 -39.76 -6.15 14.04
N ALA A 326 -38.83 -6.02 15.00
CA ALA A 326 -38.96 -5.04 16.08
C ALA A 326 -38.65 -3.59 15.60
N SER A 327 -37.76 -3.44 14.63
CA SER A 327 -37.44 -2.13 14.03
C SER A 327 -38.55 -1.61 13.12
N ASP A 328 -39.22 -2.48 12.36
CA ASP A 328 -40.34 -2.11 11.48
C ASP A 328 -41.57 -1.65 12.28
N THR A 329 -41.87 -2.29 13.44
CA THR A 329 -42.97 -1.89 14.32
C THR A 329 -42.73 -0.58 15.05
N ALA A 330 -41.45 -0.14 15.20
CA ALA A 330 -41.13 1.13 15.84
C ALA A 330 -41.31 2.35 14.90
N VAL A 331 -41.25 2.14 13.60
CA VAL A 331 -41.40 3.22 12.59
C VAL A 331 -42.88 3.52 12.31
N GLU A 332 -43.79 2.55 12.47
CA GLU A 332 -45.24 2.73 12.27
C GLU A 332 -45.97 3.39 13.45
N SER A 333 -45.31 3.59 14.59
CA SER A 333 -45.92 4.13 15.80
C SER A 333 -45.65 5.60 16.11
N THR A 334 -45.32 6.42 15.13
CA THR A 334 -45.41 7.89 15.27
C THR A 334 -46.86 8.32 14.95
N PRO A 335 -47.69 8.73 15.93
CA PRO A 335 -49.03 9.25 15.64
C PRO A 335 -48.86 10.63 14.97
N ASP A 336 -49.57 10.83 13.86
CA ASP A 336 -49.86 12.13 13.27
C ASP A 336 -50.38 13.08 14.35
N ALA A 337 -49.52 13.92 14.86
CA ALA A 337 -49.91 15.05 15.70
C ALA A 337 -49.91 16.30 14.82
N ASP A 338 -50.89 16.41 13.96
CA ASP A 338 -51.34 17.72 13.52
C ASP A 338 -52.75 17.67 12.90
N SER A 339 -53.72 17.79 13.77
CA SER A 339 -55.03 18.31 13.42
C SER A 339 -55.68 18.89 14.66
N THR A 340 -55.43 20.13 14.95
CA THR A 340 -56.47 21.05 15.51
C THR A 340 -55.98 22.49 15.57
N ILE A 341 -56.70 23.32 14.81
CA ILE A 341 -56.96 24.77 14.90
C ILE A 341 -55.92 25.68 14.22
#